data_a6ad55c391a97b2a5a4a9c8de7b20688
#
_entry.id   a6ad55c391a97b2a5a4a9c8de7b20688
#
_cell.length_a   1.000
_cell.length_b   1.000
_cell.length_c   1.000
_cell.angle_alpha   90.00
_cell.angle_beta   90.00
_cell.angle_gamma   90.00
#
_symmetry.space_group_name_H-M   'P 1'
#
loop_
_entity.id
_entity.type
_entity.pdbx_description
1 polymer ?
#
loop_
_entity_poly.entity_id
_entity_poly.type
_entity_poly.pdbx_seq_one_letter_code
_entity_poly.pdbx_strand_id
1 'polypeptide(L)'
;LGYQPLANNLLNNKNEKSKVYPLELNVCEECFNCQLSVSVDSEEMFSNYLYQSSTTKTFREHFEKAAKKYIKEFKLDKDSYIIDVGSNDGIGLKPFLDLGFKNIQGIEPAKNLADLANKNGINTFHGFLDEKATNPIKNGADLLLASNVFAHADDLRSMAESMKKLIKPEGIIVIEVQYLLNTIKDLTFDNIYHEHTNYWSLSTLNKFLKSLDLTIFKVETINTHGGSIRVYVCQNESVSIDNSVNELLKEEEAYGLKKLTTYIDFGEKIQNLKKKVLDNLQKLKKKHKNIIGYGAPAKATTTLNFFNIRDEIDFIVEDNELKHEKYIPGVNIPIISKNKLKLKNPMVLVL
;
A
#
# COMPACT_ATOMS: atom_id res chain seq x y z
N LEU A 1 -9.28 13.42 8.91
CA LEU A 1 -10.05 13.39 7.66
C LEU A 1 -11.56 13.14 7.91
N GLY A 2 -11.96 13.07 9.19
CA GLY A 2 -13.34 12.84 9.62
C GLY A 2 -13.76 11.38 9.56
N TYR A 3 -15.08 11.12 9.48
CA TYR A 3 -15.61 9.78 9.32
C TYR A 3 -15.63 9.40 7.84
N GLN A 4 -15.04 8.25 7.51
CA GLN A 4 -14.89 7.78 6.14
C GLN A 4 -15.30 6.32 6.00
N PRO A 5 -15.86 5.91 4.85
CA PRO A 5 -16.10 4.50 4.56
C PRO A 5 -14.79 3.79 4.21
N LEU A 6 -14.82 2.45 4.26
CA LEU A 6 -13.70 1.64 3.80
C LEU A 6 -13.50 1.80 2.28
N ALA A 7 -12.26 2.05 1.88
CA ALA A 7 -11.91 2.51 0.53
C ALA A 7 -12.27 1.52 -0.58
N ASN A 8 -12.06 0.23 -0.38
CA ASN A 8 -12.31 -0.82 -1.37
C ASN A 8 -13.67 -1.52 -1.22
N ASN A 9 -14.49 -1.09 -0.25
CA ASN A 9 -15.83 -1.66 -0.04
C ASN A 9 -16.88 -1.00 -0.96
N LEU A 10 -16.73 -1.22 -2.27
CA LEU A 10 -17.61 -0.64 -3.29
C LEU A 10 -19.05 -1.14 -3.13
N LEU A 11 -20.03 -0.23 -3.26
CA LEU A 11 -21.46 -0.54 -3.08
C LEU A 11 -22.04 -1.16 -4.36
N ASN A 12 -23.02 -2.05 -4.19
CA ASN A 12 -23.70 -2.70 -5.30
C ASN A 12 -24.88 -1.89 -5.85
N ASN A 13 -25.42 -0.96 -5.05
CA ASN A 13 -26.47 -0.06 -5.52
C ASN A 13 -26.35 1.33 -4.90
N LYS A 14 -26.97 2.32 -5.56
CA LYS A 14 -26.90 3.74 -5.19
C LYS A 14 -27.48 4.05 -3.80
N ASN A 15 -28.43 3.26 -3.31
CA ASN A 15 -29.14 3.52 -2.05
C ASN A 15 -28.52 2.78 -0.87
N GLU A 16 -27.51 1.98 -1.11
CA GLU A 16 -26.79 1.25 -0.07
C GLU A 16 -26.02 2.23 0.82
N LYS A 17 -26.06 2.00 2.12
CA LYS A 17 -25.36 2.81 3.11
C LYS A 17 -24.03 2.15 3.45
N SER A 18 -22.97 2.94 3.45
CA SER A 18 -21.67 2.51 3.90
C SER A 18 -21.55 2.62 5.42
N LYS A 19 -20.93 1.63 6.04
CA LYS A 19 -20.35 1.86 7.38
C LYS A 19 -19.25 2.90 7.26
N VAL A 20 -19.09 3.73 8.27
CA VAL A 20 -18.06 4.76 8.36
C VAL A 20 -17.30 4.63 9.67
N TYR A 21 -15.99 4.90 9.60
CA TYR A 21 -15.07 4.83 10.73
C TYR A 21 -14.29 6.14 10.84
N PRO A 22 -13.83 6.52 12.05
CA PRO A 22 -12.92 7.66 12.18
C PRO A 22 -11.68 7.44 11.31
N LEU A 23 -11.24 8.46 10.57
CA LEU A 23 -9.99 8.43 9.80
C LEU A 23 -9.12 9.60 10.25
N GLU A 24 -8.31 9.33 11.25
CA GLU A 24 -7.46 10.30 11.93
C GLU A 24 -6.03 9.79 11.96
N LEU A 25 -5.08 10.64 11.58
CA LEU A 25 -3.66 10.36 11.66
C LEU A 25 -3.10 10.94 12.94
N ASN A 26 -2.58 10.10 13.83
CA ASN A 26 -1.92 10.48 15.05
C ASN A 26 -0.40 10.41 14.87
N VAL A 27 0.30 11.26 15.58
CA VAL A 27 1.78 11.29 15.65
C VAL A 27 2.21 11.03 17.09
N CYS A 28 3.07 10.05 17.27
CA CYS A 28 3.69 9.79 18.57
C CYS A 28 4.74 10.88 18.87
N GLU A 29 4.62 11.57 19.98
CA GLU A 29 5.55 12.64 20.38
C GLU A 29 6.95 12.12 20.76
N GLU A 30 7.09 10.84 21.10
CA GLU A 30 8.38 10.24 21.47
C GLU A 30 9.17 9.70 20.27
N CYS A 31 8.49 9.01 19.34
CA CYS A 31 9.17 8.36 18.22
C CYS A 31 8.83 8.97 16.86
N PHE A 32 7.85 9.84 16.78
CA PHE A 32 7.32 10.46 15.56
C PHE A 32 6.77 9.47 14.52
N ASN A 33 6.42 8.25 14.98
CA ASN A 33 5.66 7.37 14.11
C ASN A 33 4.24 7.91 13.91
N CYS A 34 3.77 7.83 12.67
CA CYS A 34 2.39 8.18 12.32
C CYS A 34 1.56 6.93 12.18
N GLN A 35 0.39 6.91 12.81
CA GLN A 35 -0.54 5.80 12.74
C GLN A 35 -1.99 6.28 12.79
N LEU A 36 -2.91 5.46 12.33
CA LEU A 36 -4.34 5.75 12.49
C LEU A 36 -4.76 5.65 13.96
N SER A 37 -5.76 6.45 14.34
CA SER A 37 -6.36 6.41 15.67
C SER A 37 -7.22 5.16 15.91
N VAL A 38 -7.68 4.52 14.83
CA VAL A 38 -8.55 3.34 14.84
C VAL A 38 -8.04 2.32 13.83
N SER A 39 -7.94 1.06 14.26
CA SER A 39 -7.81 -0.09 13.37
C SER A 39 -9.19 -0.71 13.13
N VAL A 40 -9.52 -1.02 11.90
CA VAL A 40 -10.70 -1.79 11.52
C VAL A 40 -10.30 -3.25 11.38
N ASP A 41 -11.20 -4.16 11.75
CA ASP A 41 -10.94 -5.59 11.69
C ASP A 41 -10.41 -6.02 10.31
N SER A 42 -9.25 -6.67 10.31
CA SER A 42 -8.58 -7.13 9.09
C SER A 42 -9.42 -8.14 8.30
N GLU A 43 -10.25 -8.96 8.96
CA GLU A 43 -11.16 -9.88 8.26
C GLU A 43 -12.24 -9.09 7.50
N GLU A 44 -12.75 -7.98 8.07
CA GLU A 44 -13.72 -7.13 7.36
C GLU A 44 -13.10 -6.45 6.14
N MET A 45 -11.82 -6.10 6.19
CA MET A 45 -11.13 -5.40 5.10
C MET A 45 -10.62 -6.32 3.99
N PHE A 46 -10.09 -7.51 4.34
CA PHE A 46 -9.27 -8.31 3.41
C PHE A 46 -9.87 -9.67 3.04
N SER A 47 -10.96 -10.15 3.68
CA SER A 47 -11.53 -11.48 3.39
C SER A 47 -11.97 -11.67 1.92
N ASN A 48 -12.39 -10.61 1.25
CA ASN A 48 -12.73 -10.59 -0.17
C ASN A 48 -12.18 -9.31 -0.82
N TYR A 49 -10.92 -9.37 -1.22
CA TYR A 49 -10.19 -8.20 -1.68
C TYR A 49 -10.26 -8.05 -3.20
N LEU A 50 -10.79 -6.91 -3.66
CA LEU A 50 -11.00 -6.65 -5.10
C LEU A 50 -9.75 -6.13 -5.81
N TYR A 51 -8.72 -5.73 -5.07
CA TYR A 51 -7.50 -5.22 -5.65
C TYR A 51 -6.58 -6.35 -6.09
N GLN A 52 -6.49 -6.57 -7.39
CA GLN A 52 -5.58 -7.52 -8.02
C GLN A 52 -4.36 -6.80 -8.57
N SER A 53 -3.19 -7.06 -8.00
CA SER A 53 -1.95 -6.32 -8.30
C SER A 53 -1.44 -6.56 -9.71
N SER A 54 -1.62 -7.76 -10.28
CA SER A 54 -1.12 -8.10 -11.62
C SER A 54 -1.90 -7.45 -12.77
N THR A 55 -3.00 -6.75 -12.50
CA THR A 55 -3.81 -6.10 -13.55
C THR A 55 -3.05 -4.99 -14.27
N THR A 56 -2.14 -4.28 -13.59
CA THR A 56 -1.40 -3.17 -14.19
C THR A 56 -0.03 -3.58 -14.75
N LYS A 57 0.27 -3.13 -15.98
CA LYS A 57 1.57 -3.40 -16.61
C LYS A 57 2.73 -2.84 -15.81
N THR A 58 2.58 -1.63 -15.27
CA THR A 58 3.62 -0.95 -14.48
C THR A 58 4.03 -1.75 -13.26
N PHE A 59 3.06 -2.37 -12.56
CA PHE A 59 3.35 -3.22 -11.41
C PHE A 59 4.07 -4.51 -11.79
N ARG A 60 3.64 -5.17 -12.88
CA ARG A 60 4.35 -6.36 -13.38
C ARG A 60 5.82 -6.06 -13.69
N GLU A 61 6.07 -4.97 -14.43
CA GLU A 61 7.45 -4.52 -14.75
C GLU A 61 8.27 -4.16 -13.50
N HIS A 62 7.62 -3.58 -12.48
CA HIS A 62 8.25 -3.27 -11.20
C HIS A 62 8.77 -4.53 -10.51
N PHE A 63 7.92 -5.55 -10.35
CA PHE A 63 8.32 -6.80 -9.71
C PHE A 63 9.31 -7.62 -10.54
N GLU A 64 9.22 -7.60 -11.88
CA GLU A 64 10.22 -8.23 -12.75
C GLU A 64 11.62 -7.61 -12.57
N LYS A 65 11.69 -6.28 -12.52
CA LYS A 65 12.95 -5.56 -12.29
C LYS A 65 13.49 -5.83 -10.90
N ALA A 66 12.60 -5.83 -9.89
CA ALA A 66 12.96 -6.13 -8.50
C ALA A 66 13.52 -7.54 -8.35
N ALA A 67 12.86 -8.56 -8.88
CA ALA A 67 13.32 -9.94 -8.81
C ALA A 67 14.70 -10.14 -9.45
N LYS A 68 14.91 -9.61 -10.67
CA LYS A 68 16.23 -9.66 -11.35
C LYS A 68 17.33 -9.00 -10.51
N LYS A 69 16.99 -7.88 -9.86
CA LYS A 69 17.91 -7.19 -8.96
C LYS A 69 18.25 -8.04 -7.74
N TYR A 70 17.26 -8.60 -7.05
CA TYR A 70 17.46 -9.44 -5.86
C TYR A 70 18.30 -10.67 -6.17
N ILE A 71 18.01 -11.36 -7.27
CA ILE A 71 18.77 -12.53 -7.72
C ILE A 71 20.25 -12.18 -7.88
N LYS A 72 20.55 -11.08 -8.53
CA LYS A 72 21.93 -10.63 -8.76
C LYS A 72 22.61 -10.18 -7.46
N GLU A 73 21.95 -9.35 -6.68
CA GLU A 73 22.50 -8.68 -5.50
C GLU A 73 22.75 -9.68 -4.37
N PHE A 74 21.81 -10.59 -4.14
CA PHE A 74 21.90 -11.58 -3.05
C PHE A 74 22.39 -12.94 -3.53
N LYS A 75 22.83 -13.04 -4.80
CA LYS A 75 23.37 -14.28 -5.39
C LYS A 75 22.43 -15.48 -5.24
N LEU A 76 21.11 -15.23 -5.41
CA LEU A 76 20.12 -16.28 -5.32
C LEU A 76 20.25 -17.26 -6.48
N ASP A 77 20.13 -18.54 -6.19
CA ASP A 77 20.12 -19.63 -7.17
C ASP A 77 18.76 -20.35 -7.20
N LYS A 78 18.67 -21.42 -7.99
CA LYS A 78 17.39 -22.15 -8.17
C LYS A 78 16.93 -22.93 -6.95
N ASP A 79 17.82 -23.17 -6.00
CA ASP A 79 17.56 -23.87 -4.74
C ASP A 79 17.18 -22.89 -3.61
N SER A 80 17.40 -21.58 -3.84
CA SER A 80 17.05 -20.54 -2.89
C SER A 80 15.55 -20.51 -2.63
N TYR A 81 15.17 -20.38 -1.37
CA TYR A 81 13.77 -20.33 -0.93
C TYR A 81 13.30 -18.88 -0.77
N ILE A 82 12.23 -18.54 -1.46
CA ILE A 82 11.68 -17.18 -1.51
C ILE A 82 10.26 -17.18 -0.97
N ILE A 83 9.98 -16.32 0.00
CA ILE A 83 8.65 -16.13 0.58
C ILE A 83 8.16 -14.72 0.27
N ASP A 84 6.88 -14.56 -0.06
CA ASP A 84 6.21 -13.28 -0.24
C ASP A 84 5.01 -13.20 0.71
N VAL A 85 5.03 -12.23 1.61
CA VAL A 85 3.98 -11.98 2.61
C VAL A 85 3.02 -10.92 2.07
N GLY A 86 1.71 -11.19 2.11
CA GLY A 86 0.70 -10.41 1.41
C GLY A 86 0.89 -10.53 -0.10
N SER A 87 1.09 -11.78 -0.57
CA SER A 87 1.54 -12.06 -1.93
C SER A 87 0.52 -11.71 -3.02
N ASN A 88 -0.70 -11.33 -2.64
CA ASN A 88 -1.80 -11.02 -3.55
C ASN A 88 -2.02 -12.18 -4.55
N ASP A 89 -2.13 -11.92 -5.83
CA ASP A 89 -2.27 -12.93 -6.88
C ASP A 89 -0.94 -13.57 -7.33
N GLY A 90 0.11 -13.43 -6.52
CA GLY A 90 1.44 -13.99 -6.74
C GLY A 90 2.35 -13.11 -7.61
N ILE A 91 2.01 -11.86 -7.83
CA ILE A 91 2.76 -10.94 -8.70
C ILE A 91 4.24 -10.82 -8.32
N GLY A 92 4.57 -10.80 -7.01
CA GLY A 92 5.95 -10.71 -6.52
C GLY A 92 6.76 -11.98 -6.79
N LEU A 93 6.10 -13.15 -6.78
CA LEU A 93 6.73 -14.46 -6.98
C LEU A 93 6.76 -14.92 -8.44
N LYS A 94 5.85 -14.44 -9.27
CA LYS A 94 5.75 -14.83 -10.68
C LYS A 94 7.07 -14.65 -11.45
N PRO A 95 7.83 -13.55 -11.31
CA PRO A 95 9.12 -13.40 -11.98
C PRO A 95 10.15 -14.47 -11.58
N PHE A 96 10.16 -14.92 -10.33
CA PHE A 96 11.05 -16.00 -9.88
C PHE A 96 10.62 -17.33 -10.47
N LEU A 97 9.31 -17.64 -10.49
CA LEU A 97 8.77 -18.83 -11.15
C LEU A 97 9.18 -18.88 -12.63
N ASP A 98 9.01 -17.76 -13.36
CA ASP A 98 9.35 -17.66 -14.78
C ASP A 98 10.87 -17.81 -15.05
N LEU A 99 11.69 -17.44 -14.08
CA LEU A 99 13.13 -17.66 -14.10
C LEU A 99 13.53 -19.06 -13.62
N GLY A 100 12.58 -19.96 -13.28
CA GLY A 100 12.81 -21.36 -12.96
C GLY A 100 13.12 -21.65 -11.49
N PHE A 101 12.83 -20.72 -10.57
CA PHE A 101 12.85 -21.00 -9.13
C PHE A 101 11.65 -21.89 -8.78
N LYS A 102 11.89 -22.92 -7.98
CA LYS A 102 10.84 -23.87 -7.56
C LYS A 102 10.44 -23.71 -6.11
N ASN A 103 11.35 -23.23 -5.28
CA ASN A 103 11.13 -23.03 -3.86
C ASN A 103 10.59 -21.62 -3.63
N ILE A 104 9.33 -21.38 -3.99
CA ILE A 104 8.63 -20.09 -3.80
C ILE A 104 7.33 -20.33 -3.06
N GLN A 105 6.98 -19.44 -2.14
CA GLN A 105 5.75 -19.52 -1.36
C GLN A 105 5.16 -18.17 -1.09
N GLY A 106 3.86 -18.02 -1.38
CA GLY A 106 3.04 -16.87 -0.98
C GLY A 106 2.32 -17.13 0.34
N ILE A 107 2.04 -16.06 1.07
CA ILE A 107 1.12 -16.02 2.23
C ILE A 107 0.13 -14.90 1.95
N GLU A 108 -1.17 -15.24 1.83
CA GLU A 108 -2.19 -14.26 1.41
C GLU A 108 -3.52 -14.47 2.16
N PRO A 109 -4.01 -13.45 2.90
CA PRO A 109 -5.25 -13.58 3.65
C PRO A 109 -6.51 -13.56 2.78
N ALA A 110 -6.49 -12.95 1.60
CA ALA A 110 -7.63 -12.91 0.70
C ALA A 110 -7.78 -14.22 -0.07
N LYS A 111 -8.82 -14.99 0.25
CA LYS A 111 -9.05 -16.33 -0.34
C LYS A 111 -9.09 -16.30 -1.86
N ASN A 112 -9.78 -15.33 -2.46
CA ASN A 112 -9.91 -15.21 -3.91
C ASN A 112 -8.55 -14.98 -4.60
N LEU A 113 -7.63 -14.26 -3.96
CA LEU A 113 -6.29 -13.98 -4.50
C LEU A 113 -5.35 -15.17 -4.29
N ALA A 114 -5.39 -15.78 -3.10
CA ALA A 114 -4.62 -17.01 -2.83
C ALA A 114 -5.01 -18.14 -3.79
N ASP A 115 -6.32 -18.35 -4.03
CA ASP A 115 -6.82 -19.35 -5.00
C ASP A 115 -6.32 -19.03 -6.42
N LEU A 116 -6.29 -17.74 -6.82
CA LEU A 116 -5.79 -17.32 -8.13
C LEU A 116 -4.29 -17.57 -8.27
N ALA A 117 -3.49 -17.24 -7.25
CA ALA A 117 -2.05 -17.50 -7.23
C ALA A 117 -1.76 -19.00 -7.37
N ASN A 118 -2.47 -19.84 -6.59
CA ASN A 118 -2.36 -21.31 -6.66
C ASN A 118 -2.72 -21.85 -8.05
N LYS A 119 -3.80 -21.33 -8.65
CA LYS A 119 -4.19 -21.70 -10.04
C LYS A 119 -3.10 -21.34 -11.07
N ASN A 120 -2.33 -20.30 -10.82
CA ASN A 120 -1.22 -19.85 -11.65
C ASN A 120 0.12 -20.54 -11.32
N GLY A 121 0.10 -21.58 -10.49
CA GLY A 121 1.27 -22.40 -10.15
C GLY A 121 2.18 -21.79 -9.06
N ILE A 122 1.71 -20.80 -8.32
CA ILE A 122 2.42 -20.18 -7.20
C ILE A 122 1.84 -20.75 -5.91
N ASN A 123 2.58 -21.63 -5.23
CA ASN A 123 2.16 -22.19 -3.95
C ASN A 123 1.90 -21.08 -2.93
N THR A 124 0.63 -20.88 -2.56
CA THR A 124 0.21 -19.79 -1.68
C THR A 124 -0.65 -20.32 -0.54
N PHE A 125 -0.20 -20.05 0.69
CA PHE A 125 -0.96 -20.35 1.89
C PHE A 125 -2.05 -19.29 2.04
N HIS A 126 -3.31 -19.73 2.22
CA HIS A 126 -4.43 -18.85 2.50
C HIS A 126 -4.49 -18.58 4.01
N GLY A 127 -4.16 -17.37 4.41
CA GLY A 127 -4.20 -16.90 5.80
C GLY A 127 -3.27 -15.74 6.06
N PHE A 128 -3.34 -15.22 7.28
CA PHE A 128 -2.41 -14.20 7.76
C PHE A 128 -1.06 -14.82 8.10
N LEU A 129 -0.02 -13.99 8.24
CA LEU A 129 1.28 -14.41 8.72
C LEU A 129 1.22 -14.65 10.24
N ASP A 130 0.89 -15.86 10.60
CA ASP A 130 0.77 -16.36 11.97
C ASP A 130 1.54 -17.69 12.15
N GLU A 131 1.37 -18.34 13.30
CA GLU A 131 2.00 -19.63 13.57
C GLU A 131 1.55 -20.73 12.59
N LYS A 132 0.32 -20.70 12.06
CA LYS A 132 -0.17 -21.69 11.08
C LYS A 132 0.55 -21.55 9.74
N ALA A 133 0.85 -20.32 9.34
CA ALA A 133 1.60 -20.04 8.12
C ALA A 133 3.10 -20.37 8.29
N THR A 134 3.67 -20.17 9.50
CA THR A 134 5.10 -20.30 9.75
C THR A 134 5.53 -21.73 10.11
N ASN A 135 4.73 -22.47 10.87
CA ASN A 135 5.06 -23.81 11.37
C ASN A 135 5.44 -24.85 10.28
N PRO A 136 4.86 -24.85 9.07
CA PRO A 136 5.26 -25.74 7.99
C PRO A 136 6.65 -25.44 7.40
N ILE A 137 7.17 -24.22 7.62
CA ILE A 137 8.40 -23.73 7.00
C ILE A 137 9.60 -24.03 7.91
N LYS A 138 10.32 -25.13 7.62
CA LYS A 138 11.38 -25.64 8.49
C LYS A 138 12.79 -25.07 8.20
N ASN A 139 13.04 -24.68 6.95
CA ASN A 139 14.41 -24.41 6.50
C ASN A 139 14.76 -22.92 6.41
N GLY A 140 13.82 -22.04 6.72
CA GLY A 140 13.99 -20.59 6.57
C GLY A 140 14.16 -20.12 5.10
N ALA A 141 13.81 -18.90 4.82
CA ALA A 141 13.93 -18.28 3.50
C ALA A 141 15.28 -17.61 3.31
N ASP A 142 15.80 -17.66 2.08
CA ASP A 142 16.94 -16.85 1.65
C ASP A 142 16.50 -15.41 1.41
N LEU A 143 15.28 -15.24 0.89
CA LEU A 143 14.66 -13.95 0.64
C LEU A 143 13.19 -13.95 1.09
N LEU A 144 12.81 -12.97 1.90
CA LEU A 144 11.44 -12.73 2.28
C LEU A 144 11.02 -11.34 1.80
N LEU A 145 9.91 -11.28 1.07
CA LEU A 145 9.33 -10.06 0.53
C LEU A 145 8.11 -9.65 1.37
N ALA A 146 7.92 -8.35 1.56
CA ALA A 146 6.73 -7.75 2.18
C ALA A 146 6.45 -6.41 1.48
N SER A 147 5.82 -6.47 0.31
CA SER A 147 5.61 -5.29 -0.53
C SER A 147 4.22 -4.70 -0.32
N ASN A 148 4.15 -3.50 0.24
CA ASN A 148 2.91 -2.76 0.53
C ASN A 148 1.93 -3.53 1.45
N VAL A 149 2.46 -4.33 2.36
CA VAL A 149 1.69 -5.10 3.34
C VAL A 149 2.07 -4.76 4.78
N PHE A 150 3.33 -4.36 5.00
CA PHE A 150 3.84 -4.10 6.35
C PHE A 150 3.12 -2.93 7.06
N ALA A 151 2.59 -1.97 6.30
CA ALA A 151 1.79 -0.88 6.82
C ALA A 151 0.33 -1.27 7.15
N HIS A 152 -0.11 -2.48 6.78
CA HIS A 152 -1.49 -2.97 6.93
C HIS A 152 -1.70 -3.87 8.15
N ALA A 153 -0.63 -4.28 8.85
CA ALA A 153 -0.73 -5.21 9.96
C ALA A 153 -1.32 -4.55 11.21
N ASP A 154 -2.28 -5.21 11.83
CA ASP A 154 -2.83 -4.80 13.12
C ASP A 154 -1.82 -5.03 14.25
N ASP A 155 -1.13 -6.17 14.24
CA ASP A 155 -0.02 -6.49 15.15
C ASP A 155 1.31 -6.55 14.38
N LEU A 156 1.91 -5.37 14.21
CA LEU A 156 3.20 -5.20 13.53
C LEU A 156 4.35 -5.95 14.20
N ARG A 157 4.32 -6.05 15.54
CA ARG A 157 5.38 -6.75 16.28
C ARG A 157 5.32 -8.24 15.99
N SER A 158 4.16 -8.85 16.13
CA SER A 158 3.96 -10.27 15.83
C SER A 158 4.31 -10.59 14.37
N MET A 159 3.92 -9.72 13.42
CA MET A 159 4.28 -9.87 12.02
C MET A 159 5.80 -9.82 11.81
N ALA A 160 6.49 -8.83 12.36
CA ALA A 160 7.94 -8.68 12.19
C ALA A 160 8.72 -9.82 12.86
N GLU A 161 8.29 -10.27 14.05
CA GLU A 161 8.87 -11.43 14.73
C GLU A 161 8.65 -12.73 13.91
N SER A 162 7.49 -12.88 13.29
CA SER A 162 7.22 -14.00 12.40
C SER A 162 8.09 -13.96 11.14
N MET A 163 8.27 -12.77 10.53
CA MET A 163 9.19 -12.58 9.41
C MET A 163 10.63 -12.92 9.81
N LYS A 164 11.08 -12.48 11.00
CA LYS A 164 12.41 -12.79 11.55
C LYS A 164 12.61 -14.31 11.70
N LYS A 165 11.60 -15.03 12.20
CA LYS A 165 11.65 -16.50 12.33
C LYS A 165 11.70 -17.24 11.01
N LEU A 166 11.13 -16.65 9.96
CA LEU A 166 11.02 -17.27 8.63
C LEU A 166 12.28 -17.16 7.79
N ILE A 167 13.22 -16.28 8.10
CA ILE A 167 14.45 -16.15 7.34
C ILE A 167 15.59 -16.96 7.94
N LYS A 168 16.51 -17.41 7.07
CA LYS A 168 17.80 -17.97 7.49
C LYS A 168 18.63 -16.91 8.22
N PRO A 169 19.66 -17.29 9.00
CA PRO A 169 20.57 -16.33 9.64
C PRO A 169 21.16 -15.32 8.65
N GLU A 170 21.48 -15.73 7.42
CA GLU A 170 22.00 -14.90 6.33
C GLU A 170 20.87 -14.42 5.39
N GLY A 171 19.62 -14.76 5.68
CA GLY A 171 18.48 -14.39 4.86
C GLY A 171 18.19 -12.88 4.90
N ILE A 172 17.58 -12.40 3.83
CA ILE A 172 17.25 -10.98 3.66
C ILE A 172 15.74 -10.80 3.67
N ILE A 173 15.27 -9.81 4.41
CA ILE A 173 13.90 -9.30 4.33
C ILE A 173 13.93 -8.03 3.47
N VAL A 174 13.03 -7.94 2.50
CA VAL A 174 12.81 -6.72 1.72
C VAL A 174 11.41 -6.20 1.99
N ILE A 175 11.33 -5.01 2.56
CA ILE A 175 10.06 -4.36 2.88
C ILE A 175 9.89 -3.15 1.96
N GLU A 176 8.78 -3.08 1.22
CA GLU A 176 8.34 -1.88 0.52
C GLU A 176 7.16 -1.26 1.26
N VAL A 177 7.28 0.04 1.58
CA VAL A 177 6.21 0.79 2.23
C VAL A 177 6.14 2.20 1.66
N GLN A 178 4.96 2.79 1.71
CA GLN A 178 4.78 4.19 1.37
C GLN A 178 5.63 5.06 2.29
N TYR A 179 6.25 6.08 1.70
CA TYR A 179 7.18 6.93 2.39
C TYR A 179 6.50 8.19 2.95
N LEU A 180 6.46 8.30 4.26
CA LEU A 180 5.79 9.41 4.95
C LEU A 180 6.33 10.78 4.51
N LEU A 181 7.63 10.91 4.29
CA LEU A 181 8.23 12.16 3.84
C LEU A 181 7.64 12.63 2.50
N ASN A 182 7.46 11.71 1.55
CA ASN A 182 6.82 12.03 0.27
C ASN A 182 5.34 12.38 0.45
N THR A 183 4.62 11.62 1.29
CA THR A 183 3.22 11.92 1.62
C THR A 183 3.04 13.35 2.13
N ILE A 184 3.97 13.82 2.99
CA ILE A 184 3.93 15.19 3.53
C ILE A 184 4.36 16.23 2.47
N LYS A 185 5.46 15.98 1.75
CA LYS A 185 5.99 16.89 0.72
C LYS A 185 5.00 17.12 -0.41
N ASP A 186 4.42 16.05 -0.92
CA ASP A 186 3.59 16.06 -2.13
C ASP A 186 2.09 16.19 -1.81
N LEU A 187 1.74 16.31 -0.52
CA LEU A 187 0.36 16.39 -0.01
C LEU A 187 -0.53 15.24 -0.50
N THR A 188 0.04 14.04 -0.64
CA THR A 188 -0.70 12.83 -1.05
C THR A 188 -1.47 12.23 0.13
N PHE A 189 -2.31 13.07 0.76
CA PHE A 189 -3.12 12.72 1.92
C PHE A 189 -4.13 11.59 1.63
N ASP A 190 -4.46 11.36 0.39
CA ASP A 190 -5.31 10.30 -0.11
C ASP A 190 -4.71 8.90 0.10
N ASN A 191 -3.42 8.82 0.42
CA ASN A 191 -2.80 7.61 0.95
C ASN A 191 -3.28 7.27 2.38
N ILE A 192 -3.95 8.21 3.07
CA ILE A 192 -4.49 7.99 4.40
C ILE A 192 -5.88 7.39 4.28
N TYR A 193 -5.98 6.07 4.46
CA TYR A 193 -7.22 5.31 4.51
C TYR A 193 -7.04 4.05 5.39
N HIS A 194 -8.12 3.41 5.78
CA HIS A 194 -8.14 2.44 6.88
C HIS A 194 -7.26 1.21 6.69
N GLU A 195 -6.93 0.84 5.46
CA GLU A 195 -6.00 -0.26 5.19
C GLU A 195 -4.55 0.07 5.58
N HIS A 196 -4.17 1.36 5.61
CA HIS A 196 -2.84 1.82 6.00
C HIS A 196 -2.85 2.24 7.47
N THR A 197 -2.61 1.31 8.37
CA THR A 197 -2.61 1.60 9.82
C THR A 197 -1.38 2.39 10.28
N ASN A 198 -0.25 2.27 9.56
CA ASN A 198 1.02 2.93 9.86
C ASN A 198 1.62 3.65 8.65
N TYR A 199 2.25 4.80 8.93
CA TYR A 199 2.91 5.65 7.92
C TYR A 199 4.37 5.81 8.30
N TRP A 200 5.25 5.19 7.51
CA TRP A 200 6.63 5.01 7.86
C TRP A 200 7.54 6.10 7.32
N SER A 201 8.35 6.69 8.20
CA SER A 201 9.63 7.28 7.85
C SER A 201 10.72 6.21 8.01
N LEU A 202 11.89 6.41 7.38
CA LEU A 202 13.02 5.50 7.58
C LEU A 202 13.47 5.50 9.05
N SER A 203 13.48 6.67 9.70
CA SER A 203 13.88 6.80 11.10
C SER A 203 13.00 6.00 12.05
N THR A 204 11.66 6.02 11.85
CA THR A 204 10.72 5.28 12.69
C THR A 204 10.76 3.78 12.41
N LEU A 205 10.86 3.39 11.14
CA LEU A 205 10.99 2.00 10.74
C LEU A 205 12.30 1.38 11.27
N ASN A 206 13.41 2.12 11.16
CA ASN A 206 14.70 1.68 11.68
C ASN A 206 14.68 1.51 13.21
N LYS A 207 14.05 2.46 13.94
CA LYS A 207 13.87 2.34 15.41
C LYS A 207 13.05 1.10 15.77
N PHE A 208 11.96 0.86 15.05
CA PHE A 208 11.09 -0.29 15.27
C PHE A 208 11.82 -1.61 15.01
N LEU A 209 12.45 -1.77 13.84
CA LEU A 209 13.14 -3.01 13.47
C LEU A 209 14.34 -3.31 14.38
N LYS A 210 15.09 -2.28 14.80
CA LYS A 210 16.16 -2.43 15.79
C LYS A 210 15.66 -2.96 17.14
N SER A 211 14.45 -2.63 17.57
CA SER A 211 13.87 -3.16 18.80
C SER A 211 13.59 -4.68 18.74
N LEU A 212 13.73 -5.26 17.56
CA LEU A 212 13.54 -6.69 17.26
C LEU A 212 14.85 -7.37 16.80
N ASP A 213 16.01 -6.73 17.02
CA ASP A 213 17.34 -7.18 16.54
C ASP A 213 17.35 -7.43 15.02
N LEU A 214 16.72 -6.52 14.27
CA LEU A 214 16.71 -6.47 12.85
C LEU A 214 17.42 -5.19 12.38
N THR A 215 18.32 -5.31 11.42
CA THR A 215 19.16 -4.21 10.93
C THR A 215 18.78 -3.83 9.51
N ILE A 216 18.36 -2.58 9.28
CA ILE A 216 18.27 -2.00 7.94
C ILE A 216 19.68 -1.68 7.46
N PHE A 217 20.17 -2.40 6.44
CA PHE A 217 21.51 -2.16 5.91
C PHE A 217 21.54 -1.38 4.60
N LYS A 218 20.39 -1.25 3.91
CA LYS A 218 20.26 -0.51 2.66
C LYS A 218 18.83 0.01 2.49
N VAL A 219 18.68 1.14 1.80
CA VAL A 219 17.36 1.69 1.43
C VAL A 219 17.39 2.24 0.00
N GLU A 220 16.24 2.19 -0.67
CA GLU A 220 16.01 2.78 -1.98
C GLU A 220 14.69 3.54 -1.97
N THR A 221 14.66 4.67 -2.65
CA THR A 221 13.41 5.39 -2.95
C THR A 221 12.81 4.84 -4.26
N ILE A 222 11.49 4.64 -4.28
CA ILE A 222 10.77 4.02 -5.39
C ILE A 222 9.57 4.88 -5.76
N ASN A 223 9.35 5.07 -7.06
CA ASN A 223 8.24 5.89 -7.60
C ASN A 223 6.93 5.09 -7.71
N THR A 224 6.60 4.26 -6.72
CA THR A 224 5.31 3.56 -6.65
C THR A 224 4.43 4.20 -5.59
N HIS A 225 3.11 4.13 -5.75
CA HIS A 225 2.13 4.62 -4.78
C HIS A 225 2.29 6.08 -4.31
N GLY A 226 2.85 6.95 -5.15
CA GLY A 226 3.13 8.34 -4.77
C GLY A 226 4.44 8.52 -4.00
N GLY A 227 5.36 7.57 -4.14
CA GLY A 227 6.65 7.54 -3.46
C GLY A 227 6.69 6.57 -2.28
N SER A 228 7.58 5.58 -2.40
CA SER A 228 7.79 4.52 -1.41
C SER A 228 9.28 4.40 -1.08
N ILE A 229 9.58 3.74 0.02
CA ILE A 229 10.92 3.24 0.32
C ILE A 229 10.92 1.73 0.27
N ARG A 230 12.02 1.17 -0.22
CA ARG A 230 12.36 -0.25 -0.13
C ARG A 230 13.54 -0.38 0.80
N VAL A 231 13.35 -1.03 1.94
CA VAL A 231 14.41 -1.29 2.91
C VAL A 231 14.85 -2.74 2.84
N TYR A 232 16.13 -2.96 2.98
CA TYR A 232 16.78 -4.26 3.01
C TYR A 232 17.24 -4.54 4.43
N VAL A 233 16.77 -5.63 5.00
CA VAL A 233 16.85 -5.93 6.42
C VAL A 233 17.45 -7.32 6.62
N CYS A 234 18.31 -7.47 7.61
CA CYS A 234 18.88 -8.75 8.03
C CYS A 234 18.93 -8.88 9.55
N GLN A 235 19.27 -10.09 10.03
CA GLN A 235 19.46 -10.38 11.47
C GLN A 235 20.88 -10.08 11.96
N ASN A 236 21.80 -9.75 11.05
CA ASN A 236 23.18 -9.53 11.38
C ASN A 236 23.46 -8.07 11.77
N GLU A 237 23.74 -7.81 13.02
CA GLU A 237 24.09 -6.48 13.53
C GLU A 237 25.45 -5.96 13.01
N SER A 238 26.34 -6.87 12.61
CA SER A 238 27.69 -6.52 12.11
C SER A 238 27.72 -6.28 10.59
N VAL A 239 26.56 -6.25 9.92
CA VAL A 239 26.47 -5.95 8.49
C VAL A 239 26.95 -4.52 8.20
N SER A 240 27.66 -4.34 7.09
CA SER A 240 28.02 -2.99 6.62
C SER A 240 26.80 -2.22 6.19
N ILE A 241 26.56 -1.08 6.81
CA ILE A 241 25.44 -0.20 6.48
C ILE A 241 25.81 0.61 5.23
N ASP A 242 24.97 0.48 4.18
CA ASP A 242 25.09 1.27 2.96
C ASP A 242 24.85 2.76 3.24
N ASN A 243 25.57 3.62 2.51
CA ASN A 243 25.48 5.08 2.71
C ASN A 243 24.06 5.63 2.48
N SER A 244 23.25 4.97 1.64
CA SER A 244 21.86 5.34 1.38
C SER A 244 21.01 5.48 2.65
N VAL A 245 21.28 4.66 3.68
CA VAL A 245 20.56 4.73 4.96
C VAL A 245 20.88 6.05 5.66
N ASN A 246 22.16 6.41 5.75
CA ASN A 246 22.60 7.63 6.43
C ASN A 246 22.15 8.89 5.66
N GLU A 247 22.20 8.86 4.34
CA GLU A 247 21.75 9.97 3.49
C GLU A 247 20.26 10.24 3.67
N LEU A 248 19.42 9.20 3.63
CA LEU A 248 17.98 9.37 3.77
C LEU A 248 17.58 9.80 5.19
N LEU A 249 18.26 9.28 6.23
CA LEU A 249 18.06 9.73 7.62
C LEU A 249 18.40 11.21 7.81
N LYS A 250 19.46 11.70 7.16
CA LYS A 250 19.82 13.14 7.17
C LYS A 250 18.78 13.99 6.44
N GLU A 251 18.23 13.49 5.33
CA GLU A 251 17.15 14.17 4.61
C GLU A 251 15.90 14.32 5.49
N GLU A 252 15.49 13.25 6.19
CA GLU A 252 14.37 13.28 7.14
C GLU A 252 14.59 14.29 8.27
N GLU A 253 15.80 14.31 8.83
CA GLU A 253 16.16 15.23 9.90
C GLU A 253 16.15 16.68 9.41
N ALA A 254 16.74 16.96 8.25
CA ALA A 254 16.77 18.29 7.63
C ALA A 254 15.35 18.80 7.31
N TYR A 255 14.46 17.91 6.88
CA TYR A 255 13.05 18.27 6.65
C TYR A 255 12.27 18.53 7.94
N GLY A 256 12.69 17.94 9.04
CA GLY A 256 12.09 18.13 10.35
C GLY A 256 11.00 17.11 10.70
N LEU A 257 11.13 15.84 10.26
CA LEU A 257 10.20 14.76 10.64
C LEU A 257 10.20 14.44 12.14
N LYS A 258 11.15 14.98 12.90
CA LYS A 258 11.18 14.93 14.38
C LYS A 258 10.64 16.20 15.03
N LYS A 259 9.78 16.97 14.32
CA LYS A 259 9.15 18.18 14.84
C LYS A 259 7.63 18.08 14.68
N LEU A 260 6.90 18.25 15.76
CA LEU A 260 5.43 18.20 15.73
C LEU A 260 4.83 19.25 14.78
N THR A 261 5.49 20.40 14.66
CA THR A 261 5.07 21.49 13.74
C THR A 261 4.98 21.01 12.29
N THR A 262 5.85 20.11 11.84
CA THR A 262 5.80 19.56 10.47
C THR A 262 4.46 18.87 10.18
N TYR A 263 3.91 18.17 11.15
CA TYR A 263 2.65 17.44 11.01
C TYR A 263 1.43 18.35 11.14
N ILE A 264 1.52 19.36 12.00
CA ILE A 264 0.48 20.41 12.13
C ILE A 264 0.38 21.17 10.80
N ASP A 265 1.51 21.63 10.25
CA ASP A 265 1.57 22.32 8.96
C ASP A 265 1.02 21.47 7.82
N PHE A 266 1.28 20.16 7.83
CA PHE A 266 0.72 19.21 6.87
C PHE A 266 -0.80 19.18 6.95
N GLY A 267 -1.37 19.07 8.15
CA GLY A 267 -2.82 19.12 8.37
C GLY A 267 -3.45 20.42 7.85
N GLU A 268 -2.85 21.58 8.14
CA GLU A 268 -3.33 22.88 7.66
C GLU A 268 -3.26 23.00 6.13
N LYS A 269 -2.18 22.51 5.50
CA LYS A 269 -2.04 22.49 4.04
C LYS A 269 -3.12 21.64 3.38
N ILE A 270 -3.49 20.49 3.96
CA ILE A 270 -4.57 19.63 3.46
C ILE A 270 -5.92 20.35 3.54
N GLN A 271 -6.23 21.05 4.65
CA GLN A 271 -7.46 21.83 4.77
C GLN A 271 -7.52 22.98 3.76
N ASN A 272 -6.40 23.63 3.51
CA ASN A 272 -6.30 24.67 2.49
C ASN A 272 -6.45 24.12 1.08
N LEU A 273 -5.90 22.90 0.80
CA LEU A 273 -6.07 22.20 -0.46
C LEU A 273 -7.55 21.89 -0.72
N LYS A 274 -8.29 21.42 0.30
CA LYS A 274 -9.73 21.15 0.21
C LYS A 274 -10.49 22.38 -0.30
N LYS A 275 -10.25 23.57 0.28
CA LYS A 275 -10.90 24.80 -0.15
C LYS A 275 -10.60 25.13 -1.61
N LYS A 276 -9.31 25.07 -2.01
CA LYS A 276 -8.87 25.33 -3.38
C LYS A 276 -9.50 24.38 -4.40
N VAL A 277 -9.57 23.09 -4.06
CA VAL A 277 -10.17 22.09 -4.96
C VAL A 277 -11.65 22.35 -5.16
N LEU A 278 -12.40 22.60 -4.08
CA LEU A 278 -13.82 22.90 -4.15
C LEU A 278 -14.11 24.17 -4.97
N ASP A 279 -13.35 25.26 -4.74
CA ASP A 279 -13.49 26.50 -5.50
C ASP A 279 -13.23 26.30 -7.01
N ASN A 280 -12.19 25.52 -7.34
CA ASN A 280 -11.85 25.22 -8.72
C ASN A 280 -12.92 24.33 -9.38
N LEU A 281 -13.41 23.31 -8.66
CA LEU A 281 -14.44 22.41 -9.17
C LEU A 281 -15.75 23.16 -9.45
N GLN A 282 -16.14 24.10 -8.58
CA GLN A 282 -17.29 24.96 -8.82
C GLN A 282 -17.12 25.84 -10.08
N LYS A 283 -15.92 26.41 -10.30
CA LYS A 283 -15.60 27.16 -11.52
C LYS A 283 -15.68 26.29 -12.77
N LEU A 284 -15.19 25.05 -12.70
CA LEU A 284 -15.27 24.07 -13.78
C LEU A 284 -16.72 23.67 -14.08
N LYS A 285 -17.53 23.43 -13.04
CA LYS A 285 -18.95 23.07 -13.21
C LYS A 285 -19.76 24.17 -13.91
N LYS A 286 -19.40 25.45 -13.70
CA LYS A 286 -20.00 26.58 -14.43
C LYS A 286 -19.62 26.62 -15.92
N LYS A 287 -18.44 26.11 -16.29
CA LYS A 287 -17.94 26.09 -17.68
C LYS A 287 -18.28 24.83 -18.44
N HIS A 288 -18.38 23.70 -17.74
CA HIS A 288 -18.57 22.38 -18.32
C HIS A 288 -19.85 21.76 -17.79
N LYS A 289 -20.72 21.34 -18.70
CA LYS A 289 -21.99 20.68 -18.34
C LYS A 289 -21.76 19.33 -17.68
N ASN A 290 -20.76 18.59 -18.15
CA ASN A 290 -20.45 17.25 -17.69
C ASN A 290 -19.00 17.20 -17.18
N ILE A 291 -18.83 16.77 -15.95
CA ILE A 291 -17.55 16.46 -15.34
C ILE A 291 -17.58 14.97 -14.97
N ILE A 292 -16.56 14.24 -15.39
CA ILE A 292 -16.44 12.80 -15.09
C ILE A 292 -15.11 12.53 -14.38
N GLY A 293 -15.08 11.49 -13.54
CA GLY A 293 -13.85 10.93 -12.99
C GLY A 293 -13.24 9.88 -13.92
N TYR A 294 -11.94 9.69 -13.85
CA TYR A 294 -11.23 8.58 -14.46
C TYR A 294 -10.34 7.90 -13.44
N GLY A 295 -10.56 6.59 -13.27
CA GLY A 295 -9.95 5.76 -12.23
C GLY A 295 -10.76 5.74 -10.93
N ALA A 296 -10.96 4.54 -10.38
CA ALA A 296 -11.56 4.32 -9.07
C ALA A 296 -10.59 3.57 -8.14
N PRO A 297 -9.36 4.08 -7.90
CA PRO A 297 -8.46 3.48 -6.92
C PRO A 297 -9.03 3.65 -5.50
N ALA A 298 -8.48 2.93 -4.52
CA ALA A 298 -8.85 3.10 -3.10
C ALA A 298 -8.81 4.59 -2.66
N LYS A 299 -7.78 5.31 -3.09
CA LYS A 299 -7.57 6.74 -2.81
C LYS A 299 -8.72 7.64 -3.27
N ALA A 300 -9.40 7.30 -4.36
CA ALA A 300 -10.55 8.06 -4.85
C ALA A 300 -11.66 8.14 -3.81
N THR A 301 -11.90 7.05 -3.05
CA THR A 301 -12.89 7.06 -1.96
C THR A 301 -12.54 8.11 -0.90
N THR A 302 -11.29 8.12 -0.42
CA THR A 302 -10.82 9.10 0.57
C THR A 302 -10.94 10.52 0.04
N THR A 303 -10.42 10.77 -1.16
CA THR A 303 -10.42 12.10 -1.78
C THR A 303 -11.83 12.66 -1.95
N LEU A 304 -12.74 11.87 -2.55
CA LEU A 304 -14.09 12.32 -2.84
C LEU A 304 -14.89 12.56 -1.55
N ASN A 305 -14.78 11.67 -0.57
CA ASN A 305 -15.47 11.85 0.71
C ASN A 305 -14.88 13.02 1.52
N PHE A 306 -13.54 13.15 1.60
CA PHE A 306 -12.92 14.24 2.33
C PHE A 306 -13.25 15.61 1.73
N PHE A 307 -13.24 15.72 0.41
CA PHE A 307 -13.65 16.95 -0.28
C PHE A 307 -15.16 17.13 -0.34
N ASN A 308 -15.93 16.10 0.03
CA ASN A 308 -17.40 16.07 -0.08
C ASN A 308 -17.89 16.32 -1.52
N ILE A 309 -17.22 15.70 -2.50
CA ILE A 309 -17.58 15.75 -3.93
C ILE A 309 -18.62 14.65 -4.18
N ARG A 310 -19.84 15.03 -4.53
CA ARG A 310 -20.98 14.11 -4.76
C ARG A 310 -21.64 14.37 -6.10
N ASP A 311 -22.18 15.59 -6.28
CA ASP A 311 -22.96 15.98 -7.44
C ASP A 311 -22.13 16.73 -8.50
N GLU A 312 -20.86 16.97 -8.19
CA GLU A 312 -19.93 17.65 -9.11
C GLU A 312 -19.43 16.70 -10.21
N ILE A 313 -19.34 15.41 -9.91
CA ILE A 313 -18.92 14.35 -10.84
C ILE A 313 -20.12 13.47 -11.19
N ASP A 314 -20.43 13.32 -12.47
CA ASP A 314 -21.60 12.57 -12.95
C ASP A 314 -21.40 11.04 -12.78
N PHE A 315 -20.20 10.55 -13.08
CA PHE A 315 -19.76 9.15 -12.91
C PHE A 315 -18.23 9.03 -13.02
N ILE A 316 -17.72 7.86 -12.70
CA ILE A 316 -16.30 7.53 -12.83
C ILE A 316 -16.15 6.44 -13.90
N VAL A 317 -15.22 6.64 -14.83
CA VAL A 317 -14.79 5.62 -15.80
C VAL A 317 -13.64 4.84 -15.19
N GLU A 318 -13.73 3.51 -15.24
CA GLU A 318 -12.72 2.59 -14.68
C GLU A 318 -12.40 1.50 -15.70
N ASP A 319 -11.12 1.09 -15.76
CA ASP A 319 -10.67 0.03 -16.66
C ASP A 319 -10.84 -1.37 -16.04
N ASN A 320 -10.85 -1.49 -14.71
CA ASN A 320 -11.06 -2.75 -14.01
C ASN A 320 -12.54 -3.16 -14.04
N GLU A 321 -12.84 -4.22 -14.77
CA GLU A 321 -14.20 -4.74 -14.95
C GLU A 321 -14.87 -5.15 -13.63
N LEU A 322 -14.12 -5.59 -12.63
CA LEU A 322 -14.64 -5.99 -11.31
C LEU A 322 -15.28 -4.84 -10.54
N LYS A 323 -14.98 -3.60 -10.92
CA LYS A 323 -15.53 -2.39 -10.29
C LYS A 323 -16.71 -1.79 -11.06
N HIS A 324 -17.00 -2.29 -12.27
CA HIS A 324 -18.12 -1.78 -13.07
C HIS A 324 -19.47 -2.06 -12.39
N GLU A 325 -20.45 -1.21 -12.63
CA GLU A 325 -21.81 -1.26 -12.05
C GLU A 325 -21.84 -1.12 -10.53
N LYS A 326 -20.74 -0.70 -9.93
CA LYS A 326 -20.62 -0.40 -8.50
C LYS A 326 -20.62 1.10 -8.25
N TYR A 327 -20.64 1.48 -6.97
CA TYR A 327 -20.65 2.87 -6.55
C TYR A 327 -19.54 3.12 -5.52
N ILE A 328 -18.95 4.32 -5.59
CA ILE A 328 -17.98 4.76 -4.57
C ILE A 328 -18.70 4.90 -3.23
N PRO A 329 -18.22 4.23 -2.16
CA PRO A 329 -18.88 4.29 -0.86
C PRO A 329 -18.86 5.72 -0.28
N GLY A 330 -19.93 6.09 0.40
CA GLY A 330 -20.10 7.41 1.05
C GLY A 330 -20.60 8.52 0.12
N VAL A 331 -20.07 8.63 -1.12
CA VAL A 331 -20.50 9.64 -2.11
C VAL A 331 -21.47 9.08 -3.16
N ASN A 332 -21.56 7.76 -3.29
CA ASN A 332 -22.48 7.03 -4.18
C ASN A 332 -22.38 7.40 -5.65
N ILE A 333 -21.17 7.80 -6.11
CA ILE A 333 -20.90 8.09 -7.52
C ILE A 333 -20.77 6.75 -8.27
N PRO A 334 -21.49 6.55 -9.40
CA PRO A 334 -21.44 5.31 -10.15
C PRO A 334 -20.13 5.12 -10.89
N ILE A 335 -19.66 3.87 -10.94
CA ILE A 335 -18.48 3.44 -11.70
C ILE A 335 -18.95 2.72 -12.96
N ILE A 336 -18.48 3.16 -14.11
CA ILE A 336 -18.91 2.62 -15.40
C ILE A 336 -17.72 2.20 -16.28
N SER A 337 -17.99 1.29 -17.21
CA SER A 337 -17.05 0.96 -18.28
C SER A 337 -16.89 2.13 -19.26
N LYS A 338 -15.69 2.30 -19.77
CA LYS A 338 -15.35 3.21 -20.87
C LYS A 338 -16.28 3.03 -22.10
N ASN A 339 -16.74 1.81 -22.36
CA ASN A 339 -17.65 1.51 -23.48
C ASN A 339 -19.05 2.12 -23.30
N LYS A 340 -19.42 2.50 -22.07
CA LYS A 340 -20.69 3.19 -21.78
C LYS A 340 -20.60 4.71 -21.89
N LEU A 341 -19.42 5.25 -22.19
CA LEU A 341 -19.20 6.68 -22.34
C LEU A 341 -19.89 7.20 -23.61
N LYS A 342 -21.01 7.92 -23.43
CA LYS A 342 -21.78 8.53 -24.54
C LYS A 342 -21.58 10.05 -24.64
N LEU A 343 -20.74 10.63 -23.80
CA LEU A 343 -20.53 12.07 -23.73
C LEU A 343 -19.53 12.54 -24.78
N LYS A 344 -19.81 13.68 -25.41
CA LYS A 344 -18.86 14.37 -26.28
C LYS A 344 -18.09 15.41 -25.47
N ASN A 345 -16.77 15.32 -25.49
CA ASN A 345 -15.85 16.27 -24.84
C ASN A 345 -16.17 16.56 -23.33
N PRO A 346 -16.29 15.55 -22.47
CA PRO A 346 -16.45 15.80 -21.04
C PRO A 346 -15.17 16.39 -20.47
N MET A 347 -15.28 17.17 -19.38
CA MET A 347 -14.14 17.45 -18.51
C MET A 347 -13.80 16.20 -17.74
N VAL A 348 -12.55 15.75 -17.81
CA VAL A 348 -12.08 14.54 -17.14
C VAL A 348 -11.19 14.93 -15.94
N LEU A 349 -11.52 14.44 -14.76
CA LEU A 349 -10.70 14.50 -13.57
C LEU A 349 -10.05 13.13 -13.35
N VAL A 350 -8.74 13.08 -13.27
CA VAL A 350 -8.00 11.86 -12.89
C VAL A 350 -8.02 11.75 -11.38
N LEU A 351 -8.51 10.61 -10.87
CA LEU A 351 -8.71 10.35 -9.45
C LEU A 351 -7.63 9.44 -8.87
#